data_79619beb26854734f112f09e66e7ca8e
#
_entry.id   79619beb26854734f112f09e66e7ca8e
#
_cell.length_a   1.000
_cell.length_b   1.000
_cell.length_c   1.000
_cell.angle_alpha   90.00
_cell.angle_beta   90.00
_cell.angle_gamma   90.00
#
_symmetry.space_group_name_H-M   'P 1'
#
loop_
_entity.id
_entity.type
_entity.pdbx_description
1 polymer ?
#
loop_
_entity_poly.entity_id
_entity_poly.type
_entity_poly.pdbx_seq_one_letter_code
_entity_poly.pdbx_strand_id
1 'polypeptide(L)'
;MNELQLKYGCNPNQKPSRIFMADGSELPIQVLSGRPGYINFLDALNAWQLVSELKAATGLPAAASFKHVSPAGAAVGLPMSDTLRRIYWVDDVDFELTPIATAYARARGADRMSSYGDFIALSDTCDRATALLIKREVSDGVIAPAYTDEALQILREKRKGTYNVIQIDPAYRPEPIERKQVFGITFEQGRNEIRLDDPALFENIPTQNKDFPAAAKRDLLIALITLKYTQSNSVCYTKDGQAIGIGAGQQSRIHCTRLAGQKADIWWLRQHPKVMALPFVAGIRRADRDNTIDIYISDDHDDVLADGTWQQFFTEKPEVLTREEKAAWIALNTNVCLGSDAFFPFGDNIERAHKSGVQYVAQAGGSVRDDHVIQTCDKYGIAMAFTGVRLFHH
;
A
#
# COMPACT_ATOMS: atom_id res chain seq x y z
N MET A 1 23.76 -15.50 -12.67
CA MET A 1 24.40 -15.48 -11.31
C MET A 1 23.56 -16.35 -10.39
N ASN A 2 24.15 -17.40 -9.81
CA ASN A 2 23.38 -18.42 -9.09
C ASN A 2 23.19 -18.10 -7.59
N GLU A 3 24.00 -17.20 -7.04
CA GLU A 3 23.85 -16.72 -5.66
C GLU A 3 24.39 -15.31 -5.49
N LEU A 4 23.94 -14.63 -4.43
CA LEU A 4 24.38 -13.31 -4.04
C LEU A 4 24.66 -13.29 -2.54
N GLN A 5 25.92 -13.02 -2.16
CA GLN A 5 26.33 -12.88 -0.78
C GLN A 5 25.83 -11.54 -0.21
N LEU A 6 25.22 -11.58 0.96
CA LEU A 6 24.68 -10.40 1.65
C LEU A 6 25.55 -10.05 2.84
N LYS A 7 25.50 -8.79 3.27
CA LYS A 7 26.27 -8.29 4.39
C LYS A 7 25.89 -9.00 5.71
N TYR A 8 24.58 -9.24 5.90
CA TYR A 8 23.98 -9.96 7.03
C TYR A 8 22.50 -10.29 6.68
N GLY A 9 21.84 -11.08 7.48
CA GLY A 9 20.42 -11.41 7.36
C GLY A 9 19.50 -10.28 7.79
N CYS A 10 18.42 -10.58 8.54
CA CYS A 10 17.53 -9.53 9.07
C CYS A 10 18.27 -8.60 10.06
N ASN A 11 19.24 -9.12 10.81
CA ASN A 11 20.00 -8.36 11.81
C ASN A 11 21.51 -8.50 11.57
N PRO A 12 22.34 -7.53 12.00
CA PRO A 12 23.79 -7.51 11.78
C PRO A 12 24.55 -8.73 12.34
N ASN A 13 24.02 -9.40 13.35
CA ASN A 13 24.59 -10.62 13.95
C ASN A 13 24.23 -11.89 13.18
N GLN A 14 23.27 -11.85 12.25
CA GLN A 14 22.84 -13.02 11.46
C GLN A 14 23.74 -13.19 10.24
N LYS A 15 24.86 -13.88 10.43
CA LYS A 15 25.88 -14.19 9.42
C LYS A 15 26.25 -15.68 9.48
N PRO A 16 26.57 -16.32 8.33
CA PRO A 16 26.58 -15.75 6.96
C PRO A 16 25.17 -15.48 6.44
N SER A 17 25.07 -14.71 5.34
CA SER A 17 23.79 -14.41 4.67
C SER A 17 23.97 -14.40 3.15
N ARG A 18 23.05 -15.02 2.44
CA ARG A 18 23.02 -15.07 0.97
C ARG A 18 21.59 -15.30 0.46
N ILE A 19 21.37 -14.98 -0.81
CA ILE A 19 20.21 -15.44 -1.57
C ILE A 19 20.68 -16.32 -2.73
N PHE A 20 19.94 -17.36 -3.05
CA PHE A 20 20.25 -18.32 -4.10
C PHE A 20 19.00 -19.11 -4.50
N MET A 21 19.04 -19.73 -5.68
CA MET A 21 17.99 -20.66 -6.11
C MET A 21 18.29 -22.06 -5.55
N ALA A 22 17.29 -22.68 -4.92
CA ALA A 22 17.45 -24.00 -4.28
C ALA A 22 17.82 -25.12 -5.28
N ASP A 23 17.42 -24.99 -6.54
CA ASP A 23 17.73 -25.90 -7.65
C ASP A 23 19.10 -25.62 -8.32
N GLY A 24 19.81 -24.58 -7.84
CA GLY A 24 21.10 -24.15 -8.41
C GLY A 24 21.02 -23.36 -9.71
N SER A 25 19.82 -23.02 -10.17
CA SER A 25 19.61 -22.16 -11.33
C SER A 25 20.06 -20.70 -11.08
N GLU A 26 20.04 -19.87 -12.10
CA GLU A 26 20.34 -18.46 -11.97
C GLU A 26 19.20 -17.72 -11.25
N LEU A 27 19.57 -16.69 -10.46
CA LEU A 27 18.62 -15.79 -9.85
C LEU A 27 17.82 -15.05 -10.93
N PRO A 28 16.49 -14.96 -10.81
CA PRO A 28 15.64 -14.25 -11.77
C PRO A 28 15.73 -12.72 -11.63
N ILE A 29 16.76 -12.22 -10.96
CA ILE A 29 16.98 -10.81 -10.69
C ILE A 29 18.42 -10.40 -11.02
N GLN A 30 18.57 -9.12 -11.36
CA GLN A 30 19.85 -8.47 -11.53
C GLN A 30 19.90 -7.17 -10.71
N VAL A 31 20.93 -6.97 -9.91
CA VAL A 31 21.17 -5.71 -9.20
C VAL A 31 21.91 -4.78 -10.15
N LEU A 32 21.24 -3.70 -10.60
CA LEU A 32 21.77 -2.71 -11.53
C LEU A 32 22.52 -1.56 -10.82
N SER A 33 22.22 -1.34 -9.55
CA SER A 33 22.83 -0.33 -8.67
C SER A 33 22.63 -0.67 -7.22
N GLY A 34 23.51 -0.19 -6.35
CA GLY A 34 23.45 -0.38 -4.91
C GLY A 34 23.90 -1.76 -4.42
N ARG A 35 23.59 -2.05 -3.18
CA ARG A 35 23.83 -3.34 -2.51
C ARG A 35 22.65 -3.67 -1.61
N PRO A 36 21.55 -4.19 -2.16
CA PRO A 36 20.36 -4.52 -1.40
C PRO A 36 20.67 -5.52 -0.28
N GLY A 37 20.12 -5.29 0.90
CA GLY A 37 20.20 -6.19 2.03
C GLY A 37 19.11 -7.26 2.01
N TYR A 38 19.13 -8.14 2.98
CA TYR A 38 18.19 -9.25 3.14
C TYR A 38 16.73 -8.79 3.14
N ILE A 39 16.39 -7.78 3.96
CA ILE A 39 15.03 -7.25 4.04
C ILE A 39 14.64 -6.54 2.75
N ASN A 40 15.57 -5.85 2.07
CA ASN A 40 15.29 -5.21 0.79
C ASN A 40 14.84 -6.23 -0.27
N PHE A 41 15.45 -7.42 -0.31
CA PHE A 41 15.04 -8.48 -1.23
C PHE A 41 13.68 -9.08 -0.85
N LEU A 42 13.39 -9.23 0.45
CA LEU A 42 12.05 -9.66 0.88
C LEU A 42 10.97 -8.68 0.46
N ASP A 43 11.21 -7.37 0.68
CA ASP A 43 10.29 -6.32 0.24
C ASP A 43 10.13 -6.31 -1.29
N ALA A 44 11.24 -6.31 -2.02
CA ALA A 44 11.26 -6.26 -3.48
C ALA A 44 10.47 -7.42 -4.11
N LEU A 45 10.73 -8.66 -3.67
CA LEU A 45 10.15 -9.86 -4.29
C LEU A 45 8.67 -10.05 -3.91
N ASN A 46 8.25 -9.67 -2.69
CA ASN A 46 6.84 -9.65 -2.34
C ASN A 46 6.08 -8.54 -3.08
N ALA A 47 6.66 -7.34 -3.14
CA ALA A 47 6.07 -6.22 -3.86
C ALA A 47 5.95 -6.49 -5.38
N TRP A 48 6.93 -7.17 -5.98
CA TRP A 48 6.87 -7.57 -7.39
C TRP A 48 5.69 -8.50 -7.69
N GLN A 49 5.47 -9.50 -6.84
CA GLN A 49 4.33 -10.41 -7.00
C GLN A 49 3.01 -9.63 -6.97
N LEU A 50 2.85 -8.71 -6.02
CA LEU A 50 1.66 -7.86 -5.89
C LEU A 50 1.41 -7.04 -7.15
N VAL A 51 2.38 -6.28 -7.63
CA VAL A 51 2.18 -5.41 -8.81
C VAL A 51 1.97 -6.18 -10.10
N SER A 52 2.60 -7.36 -10.24
CA SER A 52 2.42 -8.25 -11.38
C SER A 52 0.99 -8.79 -11.43
N GLU A 53 0.43 -9.20 -10.28
CA GLU A 53 -0.94 -9.68 -10.18
C GLU A 53 -1.95 -8.54 -10.40
N LEU A 54 -1.71 -7.35 -9.83
CA LEU A 54 -2.56 -6.16 -10.09
C LEU A 54 -2.62 -5.83 -11.57
N LYS A 55 -1.47 -5.82 -12.25
CA LYS A 55 -1.45 -5.56 -13.70
C LYS A 55 -2.19 -6.64 -14.49
N ALA A 56 -1.96 -7.90 -14.18
CA ALA A 56 -2.64 -9.01 -14.86
C ALA A 56 -4.15 -8.95 -14.67
N ALA A 57 -4.62 -8.61 -13.48
CA ALA A 57 -6.04 -8.57 -13.14
C ALA A 57 -6.77 -7.33 -13.65
N THR A 58 -6.09 -6.18 -13.74
CA THR A 58 -6.73 -4.91 -14.11
C THR A 58 -6.40 -4.43 -15.53
N GLY A 59 -5.34 -4.97 -16.15
CA GLY A 59 -4.82 -4.47 -17.41
C GLY A 59 -4.12 -3.12 -17.33
N LEU A 60 -3.98 -2.53 -16.13
CA LEU A 60 -3.40 -1.22 -15.90
C LEU A 60 -1.99 -1.33 -15.30
N PRO A 61 -1.07 -0.40 -15.62
CA PRO A 61 0.19 -0.29 -14.89
C PRO A 61 -0.05 -0.16 -13.39
N ALA A 62 0.74 -0.87 -12.59
CA ALA A 62 0.58 -0.93 -11.15
C ALA A 62 1.90 -0.65 -10.42
N ALA A 63 1.80 -0.09 -9.23
CA ALA A 63 2.93 0.16 -8.34
C ALA A 63 2.57 -0.17 -6.90
N ALA A 64 3.58 -0.49 -6.11
CA ALA A 64 3.45 -0.71 -4.67
C ALA A 64 4.62 -0.06 -3.92
N SER A 65 4.33 0.34 -2.69
CA SER A 65 5.28 0.80 -1.69
C SER A 65 5.30 -0.23 -0.57
N PHE A 66 6.44 -0.87 -0.35
CA PHE A 66 6.61 -1.93 0.65
C PHE A 66 7.55 -1.52 1.76
N LYS A 67 7.23 -1.94 2.97
CA LYS A 67 8.09 -1.76 4.14
C LYS A 67 7.82 -2.85 5.16
N HIS A 68 8.88 -3.47 5.69
CA HIS A 68 8.77 -4.58 6.65
C HIS A 68 7.90 -5.73 6.14
N VAL A 69 8.11 -6.10 4.86
CA VAL A 69 7.46 -7.22 4.18
C VAL A 69 5.93 -7.10 4.11
N SER A 70 5.43 -5.87 4.09
CA SER A 70 4.00 -5.57 3.88
C SER A 70 3.83 -4.30 3.05
N PRO A 71 2.75 -4.18 2.26
CA PRO A 71 2.49 -2.97 1.51
C PRO A 71 2.07 -1.84 2.45
N ALA A 72 2.69 -0.68 2.29
CA ALA A 72 2.21 0.60 2.82
C ALA A 72 1.17 1.22 1.87
N GLY A 73 1.27 0.90 0.57
CA GLY A 73 0.34 1.31 -0.46
C GLY A 73 0.48 0.48 -1.72
N ALA A 74 -0.60 0.40 -2.48
CA ALA A 74 -0.68 -0.24 -3.79
C ALA A 74 -1.71 0.49 -4.66
N ALA A 75 -1.43 0.67 -5.94
CA ALA A 75 -2.30 1.42 -6.84
C ALA A 75 -2.10 1.04 -8.30
N VAL A 76 -3.12 1.34 -9.11
CA VAL A 76 -3.06 1.29 -10.56
C VAL A 76 -3.03 2.70 -11.17
N GLY A 77 -2.54 2.82 -12.40
CA GLY A 77 -2.28 4.08 -13.08
C GLY A 77 -3.53 4.78 -13.61
N LEU A 78 -4.46 5.12 -12.72
CA LEU A 78 -5.62 5.95 -13.06
C LEU A 78 -5.30 7.44 -12.91
N PRO A 79 -5.92 8.32 -13.73
CA PRO A 79 -5.75 9.77 -13.62
C PRO A 79 -5.98 10.29 -12.20
N MET A 80 -5.27 11.33 -11.81
CA MET A 80 -5.40 11.99 -10.51
C MET A 80 -6.08 13.34 -10.66
N SER A 81 -6.95 13.69 -9.69
CA SER A 81 -7.44 15.06 -9.52
C SER A 81 -6.30 16.01 -9.11
N ASP A 82 -6.50 17.31 -9.28
CA ASP A 82 -5.53 18.31 -8.81
C ASP A 82 -5.31 18.24 -7.30
N THR A 83 -6.35 17.91 -6.54
CA THR A 83 -6.26 17.68 -5.09
C THR A 83 -5.31 16.53 -4.77
N LEU A 84 -5.46 15.38 -5.44
CA LEU A 84 -4.56 14.24 -5.25
C LEU A 84 -3.12 14.56 -5.68
N ARG A 85 -2.95 15.24 -6.81
CA ARG A 85 -1.62 15.70 -7.26
C ARG A 85 -0.94 16.55 -6.18
N ARG A 86 -1.70 17.45 -5.55
CA ARG A 86 -1.21 18.34 -4.50
C ARG A 86 -0.82 17.58 -3.23
N ILE A 87 -1.68 16.71 -2.70
CA ILE A 87 -1.37 15.96 -1.47
C ILE A 87 -0.28 14.89 -1.66
N TYR A 88 -0.01 14.49 -2.92
CA TYR A 88 1.07 13.56 -3.28
C TYR A 88 2.36 14.27 -3.68
N TRP A 89 2.40 15.60 -3.61
CA TRP A 89 3.57 16.43 -3.96
C TRP A 89 4.03 16.21 -5.40
N VAL A 90 3.09 16.10 -6.33
CA VAL A 90 3.35 15.96 -7.79
C VAL A 90 2.62 17.04 -8.61
N ASP A 91 2.09 18.07 -7.94
CA ASP A 91 1.49 19.24 -8.59
C ASP A 91 2.53 20.25 -9.10
N ASP A 92 3.76 20.17 -8.60
CA ASP A 92 4.88 21.05 -8.92
C ASP A 92 5.86 20.49 -9.98
N VAL A 93 5.52 19.35 -10.61
CA VAL A 93 6.36 18.79 -11.69
C VAL A 93 6.04 19.44 -13.02
N ASP A 94 7.08 19.69 -13.82
CA ASP A 94 7.02 20.33 -15.14
C ASP A 94 6.99 19.32 -16.31
N PHE A 95 6.72 18.05 -16.00
CA PHE A 95 6.62 16.96 -16.98
C PHE A 95 5.31 16.18 -16.81
N GLU A 96 4.88 15.53 -17.88
CA GLU A 96 3.70 14.69 -17.89
C GLU A 96 3.94 13.40 -17.07
N LEU A 97 2.97 13.06 -16.23
CA LEU A 97 2.98 11.79 -15.50
C LEU A 97 2.47 10.66 -16.40
N THR A 98 3.34 9.73 -16.70
CA THR A 98 2.96 8.49 -17.39
C THR A 98 2.05 7.62 -16.50
N PRO A 99 1.34 6.64 -17.07
CA PRO A 99 0.51 5.74 -16.25
C PRO A 99 1.27 5.04 -15.12
N ILE A 100 2.52 4.61 -15.35
CA ILE A 100 3.34 3.99 -14.30
C ILE A 100 3.81 5.00 -13.25
N ALA A 101 4.17 6.22 -13.64
CA ALA A 101 4.48 7.31 -12.71
C ALA A 101 3.27 7.68 -11.85
N THR A 102 2.08 7.68 -12.46
CA THR A 102 0.81 7.91 -11.75
C THR A 102 0.51 6.80 -10.75
N ALA A 103 0.69 5.53 -11.13
CA ALA A 103 0.54 4.39 -10.22
C ALA A 103 1.47 4.52 -9.01
N TYR A 104 2.73 4.88 -9.24
CA TYR A 104 3.71 5.09 -8.18
C TYR A 104 3.32 6.25 -7.25
N ALA A 105 2.94 7.41 -7.80
CA ALA A 105 2.51 8.55 -7.01
C ALA A 105 1.32 8.21 -6.11
N ARG A 106 0.34 7.45 -6.62
CA ARG A 106 -0.82 6.97 -5.87
C ARG A 106 -0.44 5.96 -4.79
N ALA A 107 0.36 4.95 -5.12
CA ALA A 107 0.76 3.90 -4.18
C ALA A 107 1.52 4.48 -2.98
N ARG A 108 2.51 5.35 -3.23
CA ARG A 108 3.27 6.01 -2.18
C ARG A 108 2.46 7.08 -1.45
N GLY A 109 1.60 7.81 -2.18
CA GLY A 109 0.88 8.96 -1.67
C GLY A 109 -0.19 8.62 -0.65
N ALA A 110 -0.71 7.41 -0.66
CA ALA A 110 -1.79 6.98 0.23
C ALA A 110 -1.39 6.96 1.72
N ASP A 111 -0.18 6.50 2.02
CA ASP A 111 0.39 6.51 3.38
C ASP A 111 1.85 6.99 3.31
N ARG A 112 2.02 8.29 3.26
CA ARG A 112 3.33 8.92 3.10
C ARG A 112 4.26 8.70 4.30
N MET A 113 3.68 8.49 5.48
CA MET A 113 4.45 8.20 6.71
C MET A 113 5.05 6.80 6.65
N SER A 114 4.25 5.79 6.36
CA SER A 114 4.73 4.40 6.24
C SER A 114 5.63 4.20 5.02
N SER A 115 5.46 4.99 3.97
CA SER A 115 6.28 4.91 2.74
C SER A 115 7.65 5.60 2.86
N TYR A 116 7.96 6.25 3.97
CA TYR A 116 9.29 6.81 4.20
C TYR A 116 10.33 5.71 4.38
N GLY A 117 11.27 5.59 3.44
CA GLY A 117 12.25 4.51 3.43
C GLY A 117 11.71 3.17 2.89
N ASP A 118 10.72 3.21 2.02
CA ASP A 118 10.09 2.06 1.38
C ASP A 118 10.97 1.38 0.32
N PHE A 119 10.54 0.20 -0.11
CA PHE A 119 10.99 -0.44 -1.35
C PHE A 119 9.85 -0.39 -2.37
N ILE A 120 10.15 0.12 -3.55
CA ILE A 120 9.17 0.38 -4.61
C ILE A 120 9.13 -0.80 -5.58
N ALA A 121 7.94 -1.24 -5.98
CA ALA A 121 7.78 -2.14 -7.11
C ALA A 121 6.93 -1.50 -8.22
N LEU A 122 7.34 -1.74 -9.46
CA LEU A 122 6.67 -1.26 -10.67
C LEU A 122 6.36 -2.46 -11.57
N SER A 123 5.13 -2.55 -12.06
CA SER A 123 4.72 -3.66 -12.95
C SER A 123 5.24 -3.52 -14.38
N ASP A 124 5.68 -2.32 -14.75
CA ASP A 124 6.12 -1.94 -16.09
C ASP A 124 7.51 -1.32 -16.05
N THR A 125 8.06 -1.05 -17.25
CA THR A 125 9.33 -0.35 -17.40
C THR A 125 9.32 0.95 -16.61
N CYS A 126 10.31 1.14 -15.74
CA CYS A 126 10.54 2.41 -15.08
C CYS A 126 11.03 3.44 -16.11
N ASP A 127 10.22 4.44 -16.37
CA ASP A 127 10.54 5.53 -17.30
C ASP A 127 11.15 6.75 -16.59
N ARG A 128 11.53 7.75 -17.39
CA ARG A 128 12.11 9.00 -16.89
C ARG A 128 11.20 9.70 -15.87
N ALA A 129 9.91 9.82 -16.16
CA ALA A 129 8.97 10.51 -15.27
C ALA A 129 8.90 9.82 -13.90
N THR A 130 8.80 8.49 -13.88
CA THR A 130 8.79 7.69 -12.65
C THR A 130 10.11 7.84 -11.89
N ALA A 131 11.25 7.76 -12.56
CA ALA A 131 12.56 7.90 -11.94
C ALA A 131 12.76 9.31 -11.31
N LEU A 132 12.25 10.36 -11.94
CA LEU A 132 12.27 11.72 -11.40
C LEU A 132 11.42 11.84 -10.12
N LEU A 133 10.25 11.19 -10.07
CA LEU A 133 9.45 11.14 -8.85
C LEU A 133 10.19 10.37 -7.74
N ILE A 134 10.75 9.21 -8.04
CA ILE A 134 11.53 8.40 -7.09
C ILE A 134 12.74 9.19 -6.55
N LYS A 135 13.43 9.96 -7.41
CA LYS A 135 14.59 10.76 -7.01
C LYS A 135 14.25 11.76 -5.91
N ARG A 136 13.04 12.29 -5.88
CA ARG A 136 12.55 13.31 -4.93
C ARG A 136 12.20 12.74 -3.55
N GLU A 137 11.98 11.44 -3.43
CA GLU A 137 11.46 10.79 -2.22
C GLU A 137 12.55 10.00 -1.49
N VAL A 138 12.35 9.77 -0.18
CA VAL A 138 13.22 8.88 0.60
C VAL A 138 12.72 7.45 0.47
N SER A 139 13.48 6.62 -0.23
CA SER A 139 13.20 5.19 -0.43
C SER A 139 14.51 4.39 -0.39
N ASP A 140 14.41 3.09 -0.15
CA ASP A 140 15.57 2.20 -0.09
C ASP A 140 15.95 1.60 -1.43
N GLY A 141 14.98 1.41 -2.31
CA GLY A 141 15.23 0.86 -3.63
C GLY A 141 13.97 0.72 -4.46
N VAL A 142 14.17 0.22 -5.68
CA VAL A 142 13.10 -0.06 -6.65
C VAL A 142 13.37 -1.36 -7.38
N ILE A 143 12.30 -2.14 -7.64
CA ILE A 143 12.29 -3.30 -8.52
C ILE A 143 11.33 -3.06 -9.68
N ALA A 144 11.76 -3.38 -10.89
CA ALA A 144 10.97 -3.28 -12.11
C ALA A 144 11.44 -4.32 -13.15
N PRO A 145 10.60 -4.67 -14.14
CA PRO A 145 11.00 -5.60 -15.21
C PRO A 145 12.03 -5.00 -16.17
N ALA A 146 12.04 -3.68 -16.31
CA ALA A 146 13.01 -2.95 -17.13
C ALA A 146 13.12 -1.48 -16.69
N TYR A 147 14.12 -0.80 -17.19
CA TYR A 147 14.38 0.62 -16.98
C TYR A 147 14.78 1.25 -18.31
N THR A 148 14.27 2.46 -18.62
CA THR A 148 14.86 3.22 -19.71
C THR A 148 16.27 3.70 -19.34
N ASP A 149 17.13 3.96 -20.32
CA ASP A 149 18.50 4.41 -20.06
C ASP A 149 18.53 5.68 -19.21
N GLU A 150 17.65 6.64 -19.50
CA GLU A 150 17.50 7.87 -18.73
C GLU A 150 17.05 7.60 -17.29
N ALA A 151 16.06 6.74 -17.09
CA ALA A 151 15.59 6.37 -15.76
C ALA A 151 16.68 5.70 -14.93
N LEU A 152 17.42 4.78 -15.53
CA LEU A 152 18.53 4.10 -14.87
C LEU A 152 19.64 5.07 -14.48
N GLN A 153 19.98 6.03 -15.35
CA GLN A 153 20.94 7.06 -15.02
C GLN A 153 20.50 7.91 -13.82
N ILE A 154 19.24 8.40 -13.83
CA ILE A 154 18.68 9.20 -12.73
C ILE A 154 18.72 8.44 -11.40
N LEU A 155 18.35 7.15 -11.41
CA LEU A 155 18.32 6.31 -10.22
C LEU A 155 19.73 5.99 -9.71
N ARG A 156 20.69 5.77 -10.60
CA ARG A 156 22.10 5.52 -10.22
C ARG A 156 22.75 6.73 -9.55
N GLU A 157 22.34 7.95 -9.87
CA GLU A 157 22.85 9.17 -9.21
C GLU A 157 22.29 9.37 -7.80
N LYS A 158 21.12 8.75 -7.50
CA LYS A 158 20.48 8.87 -6.19
C LYS A 158 21.36 8.27 -5.09
N ARG A 159 21.33 8.87 -3.88
CA ARG A 159 22.15 8.47 -2.72
C ARG A 159 23.65 8.34 -3.05
N LYS A 160 24.16 9.27 -3.89
CA LYS A 160 25.58 9.28 -4.31
C LYS A 160 26.02 7.93 -4.92
N GLY A 161 25.15 7.29 -5.71
CA GLY A 161 25.44 6.04 -6.41
C GLY A 161 25.20 4.77 -5.63
N THR A 162 24.55 4.84 -4.44
CA THR A 162 24.29 3.67 -3.59
C THR A 162 22.81 3.27 -3.54
N TYR A 163 21.95 3.89 -4.34
CA TYR A 163 20.53 3.56 -4.38
C TYR A 163 20.32 2.17 -4.99
N ASN A 164 19.44 1.36 -4.38
CA ASN A 164 19.20 0.00 -4.83
C ASN A 164 18.26 -0.02 -6.04
N VAL A 165 18.72 -0.57 -7.15
CA VAL A 165 17.95 -0.77 -8.37
C VAL A 165 18.04 -2.22 -8.77
N ILE A 166 16.89 -2.91 -8.76
CA ILE A 166 16.78 -4.34 -9.08
C ILE A 166 15.95 -4.50 -10.35
N GLN A 167 16.47 -5.24 -11.32
CA GLN A 167 15.69 -5.71 -12.46
C GLN A 167 15.28 -7.15 -12.22
N ILE A 168 14.02 -7.48 -12.52
CA ILE A 168 13.45 -8.83 -12.43
C ILE A 168 13.11 -9.35 -13.81
N ASP A 169 13.30 -10.63 -14.03
CA ASP A 169 12.79 -11.31 -15.22
C ASP A 169 11.26 -11.48 -15.10
N PRO A 170 10.45 -10.78 -15.89
CA PRO A 170 8.99 -10.88 -15.81
C PRO A 170 8.44 -12.23 -16.30
N ALA A 171 9.24 -13.00 -17.01
CA ALA A 171 8.87 -14.34 -17.50
C ALA A 171 9.10 -15.44 -16.45
N TYR A 172 9.90 -15.16 -15.42
CA TYR A 172 10.17 -16.14 -14.37
C TYR A 172 8.89 -16.55 -13.65
N ARG A 173 8.75 -17.86 -13.43
CA ARG A 173 7.69 -18.46 -12.62
C ARG A 173 8.33 -19.33 -11.56
N PRO A 174 8.04 -19.08 -10.26
CA PRO A 174 8.58 -19.89 -9.18
C PRO A 174 7.97 -21.31 -9.20
N GLU A 175 8.65 -22.23 -8.54
CA GLU A 175 8.15 -23.60 -8.35
C GLU A 175 6.77 -23.61 -7.66
N PRO A 176 5.90 -24.57 -7.99
CA PRO A 176 4.55 -24.63 -7.41
C PRO A 176 4.51 -24.97 -5.91
N ILE A 177 5.64 -25.41 -5.37
CA ILE A 177 5.80 -25.75 -3.94
C ILE A 177 6.75 -24.76 -3.30
N GLU A 178 6.31 -24.19 -2.19
CA GLU A 178 7.13 -23.30 -1.37
C GLU A 178 7.46 -23.91 -0.01
N ARG A 179 8.63 -23.58 0.53
CA ARG A 179 9.15 -24.09 1.80
C ARG A 179 9.58 -22.97 2.72
N LYS A 180 9.28 -23.14 4.00
CA LYS A 180 9.71 -22.26 5.08
C LYS A 180 10.28 -23.07 6.23
N GLN A 181 11.36 -22.61 6.84
CA GLN A 181 11.96 -23.25 8.00
C GLN A 181 11.68 -22.46 9.27
N VAL A 182 11.21 -23.16 10.31
CA VAL A 182 11.02 -22.61 11.66
C VAL A 182 11.59 -23.61 12.65
N PHE A 183 12.53 -23.17 13.44
CA PHE A 183 13.22 -24.01 14.43
C PHE A 183 13.79 -25.32 13.86
N GLY A 184 14.33 -25.25 12.62
CA GLY A 184 14.88 -26.42 11.91
C GLY A 184 13.84 -27.35 11.27
N ILE A 185 12.55 -27.14 11.52
CA ILE A 185 11.47 -27.88 10.88
C ILE A 185 11.11 -27.19 9.58
N THR A 186 11.06 -27.96 8.49
CA THR A 186 10.64 -27.46 7.19
C THR A 186 9.14 -27.64 7.02
N PHE A 187 8.48 -26.51 6.77
CA PHE A 187 7.07 -26.47 6.33
C PHE A 187 7.05 -26.43 4.81
N GLU A 188 6.19 -27.22 4.19
CA GLU A 188 6.00 -27.29 2.75
C GLU A 188 4.52 -27.14 2.43
N GLN A 189 4.22 -26.31 1.42
CA GLN A 189 2.87 -26.10 0.95
C GLN A 189 2.86 -25.74 -0.53
N GLY A 190 1.71 -25.87 -1.19
CA GLY A 190 1.50 -25.29 -2.51
C GLY A 190 1.54 -23.76 -2.42
N ARG A 191 2.09 -23.11 -3.42
CA ARG A 191 2.02 -21.65 -3.54
C ARG A 191 0.57 -21.19 -3.64
N ASN A 192 0.29 -20.01 -3.09
CA ASN A 192 -1.01 -19.39 -3.24
C ASN A 192 -1.18 -18.83 -4.66
N GLU A 193 -1.64 -19.68 -5.58
CA GLU A 193 -1.87 -19.34 -7.00
C GLU A 193 -3.35 -19.00 -7.29
N ILE A 194 -4.15 -18.76 -6.24
CA ILE A 194 -5.55 -18.40 -6.43
C ILE A 194 -5.67 -17.13 -7.27
N ARG A 195 -6.52 -17.20 -8.29
CA ARG A 195 -6.83 -16.05 -9.15
C ARG A 195 -7.98 -15.25 -8.54
N LEU A 196 -7.72 -13.96 -8.29
CA LEU A 196 -8.68 -13.04 -7.70
C LEU A 196 -9.42 -12.19 -8.75
N ASP A 197 -9.05 -12.34 -10.03
CA ASP A 197 -9.70 -11.69 -11.17
C ASP A 197 -10.91 -12.48 -11.72
N ASP A 198 -11.31 -13.57 -11.04
CA ASP A 198 -12.51 -14.32 -11.40
C ASP A 198 -13.77 -13.53 -11.03
N PRO A 199 -14.64 -13.18 -11.98
CA PRO A 199 -15.90 -12.49 -11.70
C PRO A 199 -16.78 -13.21 -10.66
N ALA A 200 -16.70 -14.53 -10.56
CA ALA A 200 -17.47 -15.33 -9.60
C ALA A 200 -17.20 -14.95 -8.13
N LEU A 201 -16.07 -14.33 -7.83
CA LEU A 201 -15.75 -13.82 -6.47
C LEU A 201 -16.79 -12.83 -5.93
N PHE A 202 -17.52 -12.14 -6.80
CA PHE A 202 -18.50 -11.12 -6.43
C PHE A 202 -19.95 -11.52 -6.74
N GLU A 203 -20.23 -12.81 -6.94
CA GLU A 203 -21.60 -13.31 -7.22
C GLU A 203 -22.40 -13.62 -5.97
N ASN A 204 -21.73 -14.10 -4.89
CA ASN A 204 -22.40 -14.39 -3.63
C ASN A 204 -22.51 -13.11 -2.77
N ILE A 205 -23.64 -12.41 -2.89
CA ILE A 205 -23.91 -11.17 -2.18
C ILE A 205 -25.06 -11.43 -1.19
N PRO A 206 -24.78 -11.71 0.11
CA PRO A 206 -25.80 -12.05 1.09
C PRO A 206 -26.62 -10.86 1.60
N THR A 207 -26.11 -9.63 1.44
CA THR A 207 -26.77 -8.38 1.90
C THR A 207 -27.99 -8.01 1.05
N GLN A 208 -28.86 -7.13 1.58
CA GLN A 208 -30.04 -6.62 0.85
C GLN A 208 -29.64 -5.78 -0.37
N ASN A 209 -28.66 -4.89 -0.21
CA ASN A 209 -28.05 -4.17 -1.32
C ASN A 209 -27.20 -5.14 -2.14
N LYS A 210 -27.56 -5.31 -3.42
CA LYS A 210 -26.85 -6.19 -4.38
C LYS A 210 -26.03 -5.42 -5.41
N ASP A 211 -26.03 -4.09 -5.33
CA ASP A 211 -25.38 -3.26 -6.33
C ASP A 211 -23.88 -3.19 -6.11
N PHE A 212 -23.13 -3.71 -7.06
CA PHE A 212 -21.67 -3.64 -7.13
C PHE A 212 -21.24 -2.99 -8.45
N PRO A 213 -21.08 -1.66 -8.49
CA PRO A 213 -20.57 -0.96 -9.66
C PRO A 213 -19.19 -1.50 -10.11
N ALA A 214 -18.88 -1.40 -11.39
CA ALA A 214 -17.60 -1.86 -11.93
C ALA A 214 -16.39 -1.22 -11.22
N ALA A 215 -16.48 0.05 -10.83
CA ALA A 215 -15.46 0.75 -10.08
C ALA A 215 -15.25 0.11 -8.67
N ALA A 216 -16.34 -0.26 -7.98
CA ALA A 216 -16.25 -0.93 -6.69
C ALA A 216 -15.64 -2.33 -6.81
N LYS A 217 -16.03 -3.11 -7.84
CA LYS A 217 -15.42 -4.42 -8.11
C LYS A 217 -13.92 -4.31 -8.37
N ARG A 218 -13.49 -3.35 -9.18
CA ARG A 218 -12.06 -3.06 -9.41
C ARG A 218 -11.34 -2.73 -8.10
N ASP A 219 -11.91 -1.85 -7.29
CA ASP A 219 -11.28 -1.40 -6.06
C ASP A 219 -11.23 -2.52 -5.01
N LEU A 220 -12.28 -3.37 -4.92
CA LEU A 220 -12.25 -4.59 -4.09
C LEU A 220 -11.22 -5.61 -4.60
N LEU A 221 -11.06 -5.76 -5.90
CA LEU A 221 -10.02 -6.60 -6.49
C LEU A 221 -8.62 -6.12 -6.09
N ILE A 222 -8.38 -4.81 -6.13
CA ILE A 222 -7.12 -4.19 -5.66
C ILE A 222 -6.93 -4.48 -4.17
N ALA A 223 -7.97 -4.35 -3.35
CA ALA A 223 -7.91 -4.66 -1.93
C ALA A 223 -7.51 -6.12 -1.68
N LEU A 224 -8.18 -7.08 -2.32
CA LEU A 224 -7.92 -8.51 -2.13
C LEU A 224 -6.52 -8.92 -2.61
N ILE A 225 -6.07 -8.44 -3.77
CA ILE A 225 -4.70 -8.69 -4.25
C ILE A 225 -3.67 -8.09 -3.30
N THR A 226 -3.90 -6.87 -2.80
CA THR A 226 -3.02 -6.25 -1.80
C THR A 226 -2.93 -7.11 -0.53
N LEU A 227 -4.06 -7.64 -0.05
CA LEU A 227 -4.11 -8.48 1.15
C LEU A 227 -3.42 -9.84 0.98
N LYS A 228 -3.43 -10.40 -0.23
CA LYS A 228 -2.71 -11.65 -0.54
C LYS A 228 -1.21 -11.57 -0.23
N TYR A 229 -0.65 -10.36 -0.21
CA TYR A 229 0.75 -10.08 0.06
C TYR A 229 0.97 -9.25 1.33
N THR A 230 -0.02 -9.22 2.23
CA THR A 230 0.01 -8.48 3.48
C THR A 230 -0.01 -9.44 4.67
N GLN A 231 0.89 -9.24 5.64
CA GLN A 231 0.94 -10.06 6.86
C GLN A 231 -0.42 -10.06 7.59
N SER A 232 -0.92 -11.25 7.88
CA SER A 232 -2.23 -11.45 8.52
C SER A 232 -2.19 -11.17 10.05
N ASN A 233 -3.31 -10.82 10.69
CA ASN A 233 -4.57 -10.43 10.04
C ASN A 233 -4.38 -9.13 9.26
N SER A 234 -5.02 -9.03 8.13
CA SER A 234 -4.93 -7.83 7.31
C SER A 234 -6.28 -7.38 6.75
N VAL A 235 -6.43 -6.05 6.62
CA VAL A 235 -7.61 -5.37 6.10
C VAL A 235 -7.15 -4.21 5.23
N CYS A 236 -7.80 -3.98 4.10
CA CYS A 236 -7.45 -2.93 3.15
C CYS A 236 -8.67 -2.11 2.74
N TYR A 237 -8.59 -0.80 2.96
CA TYR A 237 -9.53 0.18 2.42
C TYR A 237 -9.01 0.66 1.07
N THR A 238 -9.88 0.71 0.07
CA THR A 238 -9.53 1.14 -1.29
C THR A 238 -10.53 2.13 -1.84
N LYS A 239 -10.06 3.01 -2.71
CA LYS A 239 -10.88 4.00 -3.42
C LYS A 239 -10.17 4.44 -4.69
N ASP A 240 -10.92 4.56 -5.79
CA ASP A 240 -10.45 5.14 -7.05
C ASP A 240 -9.13 4.53 -7.55
N GLY A 241 -9.02 3.20 -7.50
CA GLY A 241 -7.87 2.47 -8.04
C GLY A 241 -6.65 2.40 -7.14
N GLN A 242 -6.79 2.67 -5.84
CA GLN A 242 -5.67 2.59 -4.90
C GLN A 242 -6.09 2.16 -3.50
N ALA A 243 -5.17 1.52 -2.79
CA ALA A 243 -5.27 1.34 -1.34
C ALA A 243 -5.09 2.71 -0.65
N ILE A 244 -5.98 3.02 0.28
CA ILE A 244 -5.98 4.26 1.05
C ILE A 244 -5.73 4.05 2.55
N GLY A 245 -5.80 2.79 3.00
CA GLY A 245 -5.46 2.41 4.37
C GLY A 245 -5.30 0.89 4.46
N ILE A 246 -4.12 0.43 4.89
CA ILE A 246 -3.78 -0.97 5.06
C ILE A 246 -3.42 -1.22 6.52
N GLY A 247 -4.11 -2.18 7.14
CA GLY A 247 -3.75 -2.74 8.44
C GLY A 247 -3.14 -4.11 8.24
N ALA A 248 -2.00 -4.37 8.88
CA ALA A 248 -1.23 -5.59 8.73
C ALA A 248 -0.78 -6.15 10.09
N GLY A 249 -0.64 -7.48 10.18
CA GLY A 249 0.01 -8.16 11.29
C GLY A 249 -0.69 -8.04 12.65
N GLN A 250 -2.00 -7.79 12.68
CA GLN A 250 -2.73 -7.65 13.94
C GLN A 250 -3.33 -8.99 14.39
N GLN A 251 -3.24 -9.28 15.71
CA GLN A 251 -3.81 -10.51 16.26
C GLN A 251 -5.35 -10.46 16.32
N SER A 252 -5.94 -9.27 16.39
CA SER A 252 -7.39 -9.08 16.39
C SER A 252 -7.88 -8.41 15.11
N ARG A 253 -8.91 -8.98 14.48
CA ARG A 253 -9.52 -8.44 13.25
C ARG A 253 -10.01 -7.00 13.46
N ILE A 254 -10.67 -6.71 14.58
CA ILE A 254 -11.16 -5.35 14.84
C ILE A 254 -10.04 -4.33 15.01
N HIS A 255 -8.91 -4.71 15.63
CA HIS A 255 -7.75 -3.81 15.72
C HIS A 255 -7.18 -3.52 14.34
N CYS A 256 -7.14 -4.53 13.47
CA CYS A 256 -6.71 -4.38 12.08
C CYS A 256 -7.63 -3.42 11.32
N THR A 257 -8.96 -3.60 11.42
CA THR A 257 -9.96 -2.75 10.80
C THR A 257 -9.88 -1.29 11.29
N ARG A 258 -9.63 -1.09 12.60
CA ARG A 258 -9.43 0.24 13.18
C ARG A 258 -8.17 0.93 12.65
N LEU A 259 -7.05 0.21 12.62
CA LEU A 259 -5.77 0.73 12.12
C LEU A 259 -5.88 1.12 10.64
N ALA A 260 -6.39 0.23 9.80
CA ALA A 260 -6.57 0.49 8.38
C ALA A 260 -7.54 1.66 8.14
N GLY A 261 -8.65 1.71 8.89
CA GLY A 261 -9.62 2.80 8.81
C GLY A 261 -9.06 4.15 9.26
N GLN A 262 -8.23 4.17 10.29
CA GLN A 262 -7.54 5.39 10.72
C GLN A 262 -6.62 5.94 9.62
N LYS A 263 -5.86 5.08 8.96
CA LYS A 263 -5.02 5.47 7.82
C LYS A 263 -5.86 6.01 6.65
N ALA A 264 -6.98 5.37 6.34
CA ALA A 264 -7.91 5.84 5.31
C ALA A 264 -8.51 7.21 5.66
N ASP A 265 -8.86 7.44 6.93
CA ASP A 265 -9.36 8.72 7.42
C ASP A 265 -8.29 9.82 7.31
N ILE A 266 -7.02 9.51 7.65
CA ILE A 266 -5.89 10.44 7.50
C ILE A 266 -5.69 10.81 6.03
N TRP A 267 -5.72 9.81 5.12
CA TRP A 267 -5.63 10.08 3.68
C TRP A 267 -6.71 11.04 3.20
N TRP A 268 -7.95 10.89 3.67
CA TRP A 268 -9.05 11.77 3.31
C TRP A 268 -8.92 13.16 3.96
N LEU A 269 -8.50 13.23 5.24
CA LEU A 269 -8.27 14.48 5.96
C LEU A 269 -7.12 15.31 5.39
N ARG A 270 -6.12 14.69 4.76
CA ARG A 270 -5.06 15.43 4.03
C ARG A 270 -5.61 16.29 2.88
N GLN A 271 -6.81 15.99 2.39
CA GLN A 271 -7.52 16.74 1.35
C GLN A 271 -8.40 17.87 1.93
N HIS A 272 -8.48 17.97 3.25
CA HIS A 272 -9.27 19.04 3.89
C HIS A 272 -8.68 20.43 3.57
N PRO A 273 -9.51 21.45 3.24
CA PRO A 273 -9.02 22.80 2.88
C PRO A 273 -8.05 23.40 3.89
N LYS A 274 -8.31 23.29 5.20
CA LYS A 274 -7.37 23.75 6.25
C LYS A 274 -6.02 23.06 6.18
N VAL A 275 -5.99 21.76 5.91
CA VAL A 275 -4.74 20.97 5.79
C VAL A 275 -3.96 21.38 4.55
N MET A 276 -4.64 21.51 3.42
CA MET A 276 -4.01 21.96 2.18
C MET A 276 -3.52 23.40 2.23
N ALA A 277 -4.11 24.25 3.07
CA ALA A 277 -3.75 25.65 3.23
C ALA A 277 -2.70 25.91 4.33
N LEU A 278 -2.14 24.87 4.97
CA LEU A 278 -1.14 25.03 6.03
C LEU A 278 0.04 25.90 5.56
N PRO A 279 0.34 27.02 6.29
CA PRO A 279 1.30 28.02 5.86
C PRO A 279 2.74 27.62 6.24
N PHE A 280 3.26 26.59 5.60
CA PHE A 280 4.62 26.08 5.87
C PHE A 280 5.70 27.12 5.59
N VAL A 281 6.76 27.10 6.41
CA VAL A 281 7.96 27.90 6.16
C VAL A 281 8.63 27.49 4.85
N ALA A 282 9.26 28.44 4.17
CA ALA A 282 9.98 28.18 2.93
C ALA A 282 11.13 27.18 3.18
N GLY A 283 11.28 26.22 2.26
CA GLY A 283 12.36 25.24 2.31
C GLY A 283 12.17 24.08 3.30
N ILE A 284 11.01 23.95 3.95
CA ILE A 284 10.71 22.77 4.78
C ILE A 284 10.88 21.49 3.95
N ARG A 285 11.60 20.50 4.49
CA ARG A 285 11.80 19.23 3.80
C ARG A 285 10.49 18.44 3.72
N ARG A 286 10.31 17.68 2.64
CA ARG A 286 9.08 16.89 2.42
C ARG A 286 8.74 15.96 3.58
N ALA A 287 9.73 15.25 4.11
CA ALA A 287 9.52 14.35 5.25
C ALA A 287 9.04 15.08 6.50
N ASP A 288 9.61 16.25 6.81
CA ASP A 288 9.20 17.06 7.95
C ASP A 288 7.80 17.62 7.74
N ARG A 289 7.47 18.01 6.50
CA ARG A 289 6.13 18.49 6.12
C ARG A 289 5.08 17.40 6.25
N ASP A 290 5.38 16.18 5.77
CA ASP A 290 4.48 15.03 5.91
C ASP A 290 4.24 14.67 7.38
N ASN A 291 5.30 14.64 8.19
CA ASN A 291 5.20 14.39 9.61
C ASN A 291 4.39 15.47 10.34
N THR A 292 4.63 16.74 10.02
CA THR A 292 3.88 17.86 10.62
C THR A 292 2.39 17.79 10.27
N ILE A 293 2.04 17.43 9.02
CA ILE A 293 0.64 17.24 8.61
C ILE A 293 0.00 16.08 9.40
N ASP A 294 0.70 14.97 9.54
CA ASP A 294 0.20 13.81 10.27
C ASP A 294 -0.12 14.15 11.73
N ILE A 295 0.81 14.84 12.41
CA ILE A 295 0.61 15.31 13.79
C ILE A 295 -0.52 16.37 13.87
N TYR A 296 -0.56 17.33 12.93
CA TYR A 296 -1.61 18.35 12.88
C TYR A 296 -3.01 17.74 12.75
N ILE A 297 -3.15 16.68 11.98
CA ILE A 297 -4.41 15.95 11.79
C ILE A 297 -4.77 15.10 13.02
N SER A 298 -3.78 14.63 13.77
CA SER A 298 -3.96 13.79 14.95
C SER A 298 -4.61 14.52 16.13
N ASP A 299 -4.86 13.82 17.21
CA ASP A 299 -5.29 14.44 18.48
C ASP A 299 -4.11 15.06 19.25
N ASP A 300 -2.86 14.74 18.85
CA ASP A 300 -1.62 15.27 19.45
C ASP A 300 -1.14 16.55 18.74
N HIS A 301 -2.03 17.29 18.10
CA HIS A 301 -1.70 18.50 17.30
C HIS A 301 -0.95 19.59 18.09
N ASP A 302 -1.04 19.59 19.42
CA ASP A 302 -0.27 20.50 20.27
C ASP A 302 1.24 20.31 20.12
N ASP A 303 1.72 19.14 19.75
CA ASP A 303 3.13 18.87 19.50
C ASP A 303 3.72 19.73 18.38
N VAL A 304 2.89 20.22 17.46
CA VAL A 304 3.31 21.12 16.37
C VAL A 304 2.68 22.51 16.45
N LEU A 305 1.66 22.72 17.31
CA LEU A 305 0.96 24.00 17.45
C LEU A 305 1.27 24.74 18.76
N ALA A 306 2.01 24.12 19.68
CA ALA A 306 2.41 24.78 20.94
C ALA A 306 3.26 26.02 20.68
N ASP A 307 3.12 27.04 21.55
CA ASP A 307 3.93 28.26 21.46
C ASP A 307 5.41 27.92 21.67
N GLY A 308 6.25 28.48 20.79
CA GLY A 308 7.68 28.17 20.75
C GLY A 308 8.03 26.96 19.85
N THR A 309 7.03 26.21 19.38
CA THR A 309 7.22 25.04 18.49
C THR A 309 6.69 25.31 17.08
N TRP A 310 5.49 25.85 16.93
CA TRP A 310 4.86 26.06 15.64
C TRP A 310 5.68 26.88 14.65
N GLN A 311 6.48 27.85 15.15
CA GLN A 311 7.35 28.71 14.36
C GLN A 311 8.44 27.93 13.59
N GLN A 312 8.72 26.70 13.98
CA GLN A 312 9.68 25.83 13.27
C GLN A 312 9.09 25.29 11.95
N PHE A 313 7.77 25.23 11.85
CA PHE A 313 7.06 24.60 10.74
C PHE A 313 6.25 25.58 9.91
N PHE A 314 5.70 26.64 10.53
CA PHE A 314 4.72 27.53 9.92
C PHE A 314 5.15 28.98 9.98
N THR A 315 4.73 29.77 8.98
CA THR A 315 4.94 31.23 8.94
C THR A 315 3.98 31.98 9.84
N GLU A 316 2.83 31.41 10.13
CA GLU A 316 1.82 31.87 11.09
C GLU A 316 1.19 30.66 11.77
N LYS A 317 0.68 30.83 13.00
CA LYS A 317 0.07 29.72 13.75
C LYS A 317 -1.23 29.28 13.11
N PRO A 318 -1.32 28.04 12.59
CA PRO A 318 -2.58 27.54 12.04
C PRO A 318 -3.66 27.36 13.13
N GLU A 319 -4.92 27.52 12.71
CA GLU A 319 -6.04 27.10 13.55
C GLU A 319 -6.07 25.57 13.70
N VAL A 320 -6.53 25.09 14.85
CA VAL A 320 -6.73 23.66 15.09
C VAL A 320 -7.81 23.12 14.17
N LEU A 321 -7.58 21.95 13.61
CA LEU A 321 -8.62 21.17 12.93
C LEU A 321 -9.40 20.40 14.00
N THR A 322 -10.60 20.89 14.34
CA THR A 322 -11.39 20.35 15.45
C THR A 322 -11.93 18.94 15.17
N ARG A 323 -12.34 18.22 16.20
CA ARG A 323 -12.96 16.89 16.05
C ARG A 323 -14.24 16.93 15.24
N GLU A 324 -15.03 17.99 15.41
CA GLU A 324 -16.27 18.22 14.67
C GLU A 324 -15.99 18.45 13.18
N GLU A 325 -14.98 19.26 12.86
CA GLU A 325 -14.55 19.49 11.48
C GLU A 325 -14.03 18.20 10.83
N LYS A 326 -13.19 17.42 11.55
CA LYS A 326 -12.70 16.11 11.09
C LYS A 326 -13.88 15.17 10.81
N ALA A 327 -14.82 15.03 11.74
CA ALA A 327 -15.97 14.16 11.60
C ALA A 327 -16.87 14.58 10.41
N ALA A 328 -17.13 15.88 10.26
CA ALA A 328 -17.91 16.41 9.15
C ALA A 328 -17.24 16.15 7.80
N TRP A 329 -15.91 16.30 7.71
CA TRP A 329 -15.16 16.03 6.48
C TRP A 329 -15.13 14.54 6.14
N ILE A 330 -14.89 13.67 7.13
CA ILE A 330 -14.90 12.21 6.94
C ILE A 330 -16.26 11.73 6.46
N ALA A 331 -17.36 12.31 6.96
CA ALA A 331 -18.71 11.96 6.53
C ALA A 331 -19.00 12.26 5.05
N LEU A 332 -18.20 13.10 4.39
CA LEU A 332 -18.28 13.37 2.95
C LEU A 332 -17.59 12.28 2.09
N ASN A 333 -16.79 11.41 2.70
CA ASN A 333 -16.13 10.33 1.97
C ASN A 333 -17.15 9.23 1.66
N THR A 334 -17.25 8.86 0.39
CA THR A 334 -18.21 7.86 -0.12
C THR A 334 -17.52 6.92 -1.10
N ASN A 335 -18.20 5.83 -1.48
CA ASN A 335 -17.68 4.83 -2.42
C ASN A 335 -16.36 4.19 -1.99
N VAL A 336 -16.09 4.14 -0.68
CA VAL A 336 -14.94 3.41 -0.16
C VAL A 336 -15.24 1.93 -0.14
N CYS A 337 -14.26 1.14 -0.55
CA CYS A 337 -14.31 -0.31 -0.54
C CYS A 337 -13.46 -0.86 0.59
N LEU A 338 -13.85 -2.02 1.15
CA LEU A 338 -13.14 -2.71 2.22
C LEU A 338 -12.95 -4.19 1.86
N GLY A 339 -11.70 -4.63 1.77
CA GLY A 339 -11.32 -6.03 1.69
C GLY A 339 -10.81 -6.56 3.02
N SER A 340 -11.04 -7.84 3.28
CA SER A 340 -10.50 -8.56 4.44
C SER A 340 -9.87 -9.88 3.99
N ASP A 341 -8.71 -10.25 4.56
CA ASP A 341 -8.02 -11.51 4.24
C ASP A 341 -8.72 -12.76 4.78
N ALA A 342 -9.72 -12.60 5.65
CA ALA A 342 -10.59 -13.64 6.15
C ALA A 342 -11.96 -13.06 6.54
N PHE A 343 -12.84 -13.90 7.14
CA PHE A 343 -14.16 -13.44 7.57
C PHE A 343 -14.08 -12.39 8.71
N PHE A 344 -15.07 -11.52 8.77
CA PHE A 344 -15.32 -10.68 9.93
C PHE A 344 -16.04 -11.46 11.02
N PRO A 345 -15.50 -11.52 12.26
CA PRO A 345 -16.12 -12.28 13.33
C PRO A 345 -17.37 -11.61 13.91
N PHE A 346 -17.47 -10.27 13.82
CA PHE A 346 -18.56 -9.48 14.38
C PHE A 346 -18.84 -8.25 13.53
N GLY A 347 -20.08 -7.70 13.68
CA GLY A 347 -20.53 -6.49 12.98
C GLY A 347 -19.80 -5.20 13.39
N ASP A 348 -19.05 -5.18 14.49
CA ASP A 348 -18.25 -4.01 14.93
C ASP A 348 -17.21 -3.59 13.89
N ASN A 349 -16.71 -4.53 13.09
CA ASN A 349 -15.84 -4.24 11.96
C ASN A 349 -16.57 -3.40 10.90
N ILE A 350 -17.82 -3.70 10.62
CA ILE A 350 -18.66 -2.96 9.66
C ILE A 350 -19.04 -1.59 10.24
N GLU A 351 -19.37 -1.53 11.55
CA GLU A 351 -19.60 -0.25 12.26
C GLU A 351 -18.39 0.69 12.13
N ARG A 352 -17.17 0.15 12.29
CA ARG A 352 -15.94 0.93 12.09
C ARG A 352 -15.77 1.36 10.63
N ALA A 353 -16.00 0.44 9.70
CA ALA A 353 -15.82 0.69 8.27
C ALA A 353 -16.79 1.76 7.75
N HIS A 354 -18.05 1.70 8.17
CA HIS A 354 -19.06 2.69 7.81
C HIS A 354 -18.62 4.13 8.14
N LYS A 355 -17.97 4.34 9.29
CA LYS A 355 -17.46 5.66 9.70
C LYS A 355 -16.44 6.27 8.76
N SER A 356 -15.76 5.45 7.96
CA SER A 356 -14.79 5.87 6.94
C SER A 356 -15.38 5.91 5.52
N GLY A 357 -16.71 5.86 5.38
CA GLY A 357 -17.41 5.97 4.10
C GLY A 357 -17.47 4.67 3.28
N VAL A 358 -17.24 3.50 3.90
CA VAL A 358 -17.33 2.20 3.23
C VAL A 358 -18.77 1.92 2.81
N GLN A 359 -18.94 1.57 1.53
CA GLN A 359 -20.20 1.17 0.91
C GLN A 359 -20.13 -0.23 0.27
N TYR A 360 -18.93 -0.76 0.06
CA TYR A 360 -18.70 -2.05 -0.59
C TYR A 360 -17.70 -2.87 0.21
N VAL A 361 -18.01 -4.13 0.46
CA VAL A 361 -17.18 -5.04 1.26
C VAL A 361 -16.95 -6.35 0.53
N ALA A 362 -15.75 -6.90 0.60
CA ALA A 362 -15.43 -8.26 0.20
C ALA A 362 -14.69 -8.98 1.34
N GLN A 363 -15.18 -10.14 1.72
CA GLN A 363 -14.62 -11.01 2.75
C GLN A 363 -14.89 -12.47 2.44
N ALA A 364 -14.20 -13.39 3.12
CA ALA A 364 -14.34 -14.82 2.87
C ALA A 364 -15.75 -15.37 3.16
N GLY A 365 -16.40 -14.89 4.23
CA GLY A 365 -17.59 -15.56 4.80
C GLY A 365 -17.22 -16.82 5.58
N GLY A 366 -18.24 -17.51 6.13
CA GLY A 366 -18.07 -18.76 6.89
C GLY A 366 -17.87 -18.58 8.38
N SER A 367 -18.13 -17.39 8.93
CA SER A 367 -18.22 -17.18 10.37
C SER A 367 -19.55 -17.67 10.91
N VAL A 368 -19.56 -18.21 12.14
CA VAL A 368 -20.80 -18.54 12.86
C VAL A 368 -21.67 -17.32 13.16
N ARG A 369 -21.14 -16.11 12.96
CA ARG A 369 -21.81 -14.83 13.18
C ARG A 369 -21.98 -14.02 11.88
N ASP A 370 -21.97 -14.68 10.71
CA ASP A 370 -22.19 -14.03 9.42
C ASP A 370 -23.54 -13.30 9.37
N ASP A 371 -24.57 -13.85 10.03
CA ASP A 371 -25.88 -13.21 10.17
C ASP A 371 -25.79 -11.80 10.78
N HIS A 372 -25.02 -11.63 11.85
CA HIS A 372 -24.80 -10.34 12.51
C HIS A 372 -24.02 -9.36 11.63
N VAL A 373 -23.02 -9.85 10.88
CA VAL A 373 -22.25 -9.03 9.94
C VAL A 373 -23.14 -8.56 8.79
N ILE A 374 -23.96 -9.46 8.22
CA ILE A 374 -24.95 -9.14 7.17
C ILE A 374 -25.94 -8.08 7.65
N GLN A 375 -26.55 -8.28 8.83
CA GLN A 375 -27.50 -7.33 9.42
C GLN A 375 -26.87 -5.94 9.62
N THR A 376 -25.60 -5.88 10.03
CA THR A 376 -24.90 -4.61 10.18
C THR A 376 -24.65 -3.93 8.84
N CYS A 377 -24.30 -4.68 7.79
CA CYS A 377 -24.21 -4.15 6.43
C CYS A 377 -25.56 -3.60 5.95
N ASP A 378 -26.65 -4.36 6.15
CA ASP A 378 -28.01 -3.97 5.74
C ASP A 378 -28.47 -2.69 6.45
N LYS A 379 -28.15 -2.54 7.73
CA LYS A 379 -28.40 -1.31 8.51
C LYS A 379 -27.88 -0.04 7.83
N TYR A 380 -26.76 -0.15 7.13
CA TYR A 380 -26.08 0.98 6.48
C TYR A 380 -26.20 0.96 4.95
N GLY A 381 -26.96 0.02 4.38
CA GLY A 381 -27.10 -0.13 2.92
C GLY A 381 -25.81 -0.55 2.22
N ILE A 382 -24.87 -1.17 2.93
CA ILE A 382 -23.59 -1.65 2.41
C ILE A 382 -23.82 -2.94 1.62
N ALA A 383 -23.28 -2.99 0.39
CA ALA A 383 -23.22 -4.24 -0.37
C ALA A 383 -21.97 -5.03 0.04
N MET A 384 -22.16 -6.31 0.38
CA MET A 384 -21.07 -7.20 0.78
C MET A 384 -21.08 -8.49 -0.03
N ALA A 385 -19.91 -8.86 -0.57
CA ALA A 385 -19.70 -10.15 -1.23
C ALA A 385 -18.94 -11.13 -0.30
N PHE A 386 -19.37 -12.37 -0.30
CA PHE A 386 -18.65 -13.51 0.26
C PHE A 386 -17.83 -14.17 -0.84
N THR A 387 -16.52 -14.00 -0.79
CA THR A 387 -15.61 -14.52 -1.81
C THR A 387 -15.35 -16.01 -1.68
N GLY A 388 -15.59 -16.59 -0.51
CA GLY A 388 -15.22 -17.98 -0.21
C GLY A 388 -13.71 -18.22 -0.08
N VAL A 389 -12.90 -17.14 -0.17
CA VAL A 389 -11.44 -17.23 -0.22
C VAL A 389 -10.80 -16.61 1.01
N ARG A 390 -9.91 -17.37 1.66
CA ARG A 390 -9.03 -16.89 2.72
C ARG A 390 -7.65 -16.56 2.14
N LEU A 391 -7.11 -15.40 2.49
CA LEU A 391 -5.87 -14.86 1.94
C LEU A 391 -4.78 -14.72 3.01
N PHE A 392 -4.71 -15.62 3.99
CA PHE A 392 -3.68 -15.55 5.02
C PHE A 392 -2.27 -15.59 4.41
N HIS A 393 -1.43 -14.70 4.91
CA HIS A 393 -0.03 -14.57 4.53
C HIS A 393 0.83 -14.47 5.80
N HIS A 394 1.80 -15.39 5.95
CA HIS A 394 2.66 -15.50 7.13
C HIS A 394 4.13 -15.71 6.77
#